data_3eb38398cf2a863a9124fe07e6de5a15
#
_entry.id   3eb38398cf2a863a9124fe07e6de5a15
#
_cell.length_a   1.000
_cell.length_b   1.000
_cell.length_c   1.000
_cell.angle_alpha   90.00
_cell.angle_beta   90.00
_cell.angle_gamma   90.00
#
_symmetry.space_group_name_H-M   'P 1'
#
loop_
_entity.id
_entity.type
_entity.pdbx_description
1 polymer ?
#
loop_
_entity_poly.entity_id
_entity_poly.type
_entity_poly.pdbx_seq_one_letter_code
_entity_poly.pdbx_strand_id
1 'polypeptide(L)'
;MIHQVIYMNDFKVLRAEKTWQRAGAYSVRIQGMNRQHHIALQDEFDEHDGDESKYIVLLDDEYPVATCRFYELDNSTVLVGRVVVLPDYRGQHLGSRVIKEAEKWIKELGYNQIRIDSRVEAVGFYEKLGYTRMDDEVIKSWSFDCKRMYKIL
;
A
#
# COMPACT_ATOMS: atom_id res chain seq x y z
N MET A 1 -9.35 -32.24 28.52
CA MET A 1 -9.83 -30.92 28.07
C MET A 1 -8.76 -30.27 27.18
N ILE A 2 -9.10 -30.06 25.91
CA ILE A 2 -8.17 -29.43 24.99
C ILE A 2 -8.32 -27.92 25.14
N HIS A 3 -7.29 -27.25 25.66
CA HIS A 3 -7.27 -25.81 25.69
C HIS A 3 -6.91 -25.33 24.31
N GLN A 4 -7.87 -24.69 23.63
CA GLN A 4 -7.61 -24.03 22.37
C GLN A 4 -6.81 -22.75 22.66
N VAL A 5 -5.54 -22.76 22.31
CA VAL A 5 -4.71 -21.57 22.40
C VAL A 5 -5.09 -20.69 21.22
N ILE A 6 -5.71 -19.54 21.50
CA ILE A 6 -6.00 -18.53 20.48
C ILE A 6 -4.73 -17.69 20.32
N TYR A 7 -4.02 -17.87 19.19
CA TYR A 7 -2.91 -17.01 18.84
C TYR A 7 -3.49 -15.73 18.24
N MET A 8 -3.33 -14.61 18.94
CA MET A 8 -3.58 -13.31 18.37
C MET A 8 -2.32 -12.89 17.62
N ASN A 9 -2.47 -12.61 16.33
CA ASN A 9 -1.36 -12.09 15.55
C ASN A 9 -0.93 -10.73 16.09
N ASP A 10 0.36 -10.57 16.36
CA ASP A 10 0.92 -9.31 16.79
C ASP A 10 1.38 -8.52 15.55
N PHE A 11 0.50 -7.68 15.04
CA PHE A 11 0.80 -6.84 13.88
C PHE A 11 1.46 -5.54 14.30
N LYS A 12 2.59 -5.22 13.68
CA LYS A 12 3.28 -3.96 13.86
C LYS A 12 3.35 -3.21 12.54
N VAL A 13 2.95 -1.94 12.56
CA VAL A 13 3.03 -1.06 11.39
C VAL A 13 4.25 -0.18 11.55
N LEU A 14 5.13 -0.19 10.56
CA LEU A 14 6.39 0.54 10.59
C LEU A 14 6.50 1.50 9.40
N ARG A 15 7.09 2.66 9.65
CA ARG A 15 7.59 3.56 8.61
C ARG A 15 8.98 3.07 8.23
N ALA A 16 9.16 2.67 6.98
CA ALA A 16 10.41 2.03 6.55
C ALA A 16 11.51 3.07 6.37
N GLU A 17 12.43 3.12 7.31
CA GLU A 17 13.59 4.02 7.29
C GLU A 17 14.90 3.25 7.12
N LYS A 18 14.93 1.99 7.52
CA LYS A 18 16.12 1.13 7.46
C LYS A 18 16.03 0.19 6.27
N THR A 19 17.19 -0.27 5.81
CA THR A 19 17.29 -1.18 4.66
C THR A 19 16.44 -2.44 4.82
N TRP A 20 16.46 -3.07 5.97
CA TRP A 20 15.69 -4.29 6.20
C TRP A 20 14.18 -4.04 6.14
N GLN A 21 13.74 -2.84 6.56
CA GLN A 21 12.32 -2.45 6.48
C GLN A 21 11.90 -2.25 5.03
N ARG A 22 12.74 -1.57 4.22
CA ARG A 22 12.49 -1.41 2.78
C ARG A 22 12.51 -2.76 2.08
N ALA A 23 13.43 -3.64 2.45
CA ALA A 23 13.48 -5.01 1.92
C ALA A 23 12.18 -5.77 2.23
N GLY A 24 11.62 -5.55 3.42
CA GLY A 24 10.32 -6.11 3.80
C GLY A 24 9.20 -5.66 2.89
N ALA A 25 9.13 -4.37 2.58
CA ALA A 25 8.16 -3.82 1.64
C ALA A 25 8.31 -4.45 0.26
N TYR A 26 9.53 -4.58 -0.25
CA TYR A 26 9.80 -5.21 -1.55
C TYR A 26 9.41 -6.68 -1.56
N SER A 27 9.70 -7.39 -0.47
CA SER A 27 9.33 -8.80 -0.31
C SER A 27 7.82 -9.02 -0.43
N VAL A 28 7.02 -8.17 0.20
CA VAL A 28 5.55 -8.24 0.11
C VAL A 28 5.09 -8.03 -1.33
N ARG A 29 5.67 -7.07 -2.04
CA ARG A 29 5.32 -6.80 -3.44
C ARG A 29 5.66 -7.99 -4.34
N ILE A 30 6.82 -8.58 -4.14
CA ILE A 30 7.25 -9.74 -4.92
C ILE A 30 6.29 -10.92 -4.70
N GLN A 31 5.97 -11.22 -3.45
CA GLN A 31 5.09 -12.34 -3.12
C GLN A 31 3.63 -12.09 -3.47
N GLY A 32 3.14 -10.86 -3.23
CA GLY A 32 1.73 -10.52 -3.38
C GLY A 32 1.33 -10.06 -4.77
N MET A 33 2.27 -9.62 -5.59
CA MET A 33 1.99 -9.09 -6.93
C MET A 33 2.74 -9.82 -8.03
N ASN A 34 4.06 -9.83 -8.00
CA ASN A 34 4.85 -10.40 -9.09
C ASN A 34 4.52 -11.87 -9.33
N ARG A 35 4.47 -12.65 -8.27
CA ARG A 35 4.18 -14.09 -8.37
C ARG A 35 2.71 -14.37 -8.69
N GLN A 36 1.79 -13.54 -8.19
CA GLN A 36 0.35 -13.73 -8.40
C GLN A 36 -0.10 -13.36 -9.81
N HIS A 37 0.53 -12.35 -10.42
CA HIS A 37 0.12 -11.78 -11.71
C HIS A 37 1.16 -11.97 -12.81
N HIS A 38 2.22 -12.73 -12.56
CA HIS A 38 3.30 -12.99 -13.50
C HIS A 38 3.95 -11.70 -14.03
N ILE A 39 4.18 -10.73 -13.12
CA ILE A 39 4.83 -9.46 -13.43
C ILE A 39 6.34 -9.61 -13.23
N ALA A 40 7.13 -9.23 -14.24
CA ALA A 40 8.58 -9.23 -14.10
C ALA A 40 9.04 -8.20 -13.06
N LEU A 41 10.13 -8.48 -12.35
CA LEU A 41 10.65 -7.54 -11.34
C LEU A 41 10.98 -6.18 -11.92
N GLN A 42 11.52 -6.14 -13.14
CA GLN A 42 11.88 -4.89 -13.81
C GLN A 42 10.66 -4.01 -14.15
N ASP A 43 9.46 -4.60 -14.23
CA ASP A 43 8.21 -3.89 -14.47
C ASP A 43 7.54 -3.47 -13.17
N GLU A 44 7.74 -4.21 -12.09
CA GLU A 44 7.20 -3.88 -10.77
C GLU A 44 7.99 -2.78 -10.10
N PHE A 45 9.32 -2.88 -10.13
CA PHE A 45 10.21 -1.87 -9.53
C PHE A 45 10.55 -0.83 -10.58
N ASP A 46 10.12 0.40 -10.34
CA ASP A 46 10.21 1.50 -11.29
C ASP A 46 11.15 2.61 -10.79
N GLU A 47 11.22 3.70 -11.53
CA GLU A 47 12.07 4.85 -11.20
C GLU A 47 11.70 5.49 -9.85
N HIS A 48 10.47 5.26 -9.37
CA HIS A 48 10.03 5.80 -8.09
C HIS A 48 10.49 4.94 -6.90
N ASP A 49 11.11 3.79 -7.13
CA ASP A 49 11.64 2.96 -6.04
C ASP A 49 13.05 3.38 -5.59
N GLY A 50 13.44 4.60 -5.91
CA GLY A 50 14.65 5.22 -5.39
C GLY A 50 14.43 5.90 -4.03
N ASP A 51 15.29 6.89 -3.74
CA ASP A 51 15.28 7.59 -2.45
C ASP A 51 14.07 8.49 -2.25
N GLU A 52 13.37 8.86 -3.32
CA GLU A 52 12.21 9.74 -3.27
C GLU A 52 10.97 9.08 -2.66
N SER A 53 10.87 7.77 -2.70
CA SER A 53 9.71 7.04 -2.21
C SER A 53 9.85 6.66 -0.75
N LYS A 54 8.72 6.66 -0.07
CA LYS A 54 8.59 6.20 1.31
C LYS A 54 7.66 4.99 1.34
N TYR A 55 7.91 4.11 2.29
CA TYR A 55 7.19 2.84 2.40
C TYR A 55 6.65 2.67 3.80
N ILE A 56 5.43 2.12 3.88
CA ILE A 56 4.89 1.55 5.11
C ILE A 56 5.02 0.04 4.97
N VAL A 57 5.44 -0.62 6.03
CA VAL A 57 5.48 -2.08 6.09
C VAL A 57 4.78 -2.56 7.35
N LEU A 58 3.96 -3.57 7.21
CA LEU A 58 3.27 -4.20 8.33
C LEU A 58 3.81 -5.60 8.53
N LEU A 59 4.24 -5.88 9.75
CA LEU A 59 4.82 -7.16 10.13
C LEU A 59 3.81 -7.98 10.93
N ASP A 60 3.72 -9.26 10.63
CA ASP A 60 3.16 -10.27 11.52
C ASP A 60 4.33 -10.87 12.29
N ASP A 61 4.46 -10.52 13.57
CA ASP A 61 5.66 -10.79 14.35
C ASP A 61 6.88 -10.18 13.65
N GLU A 62 7.73 -10.97 13.03
CA GLU A 62 8.91 -10.49 12.31
C GLU A 62 8.75 -10.53 10.78
N TYR A 63 7.60 -11.05 10.27
CA TYR A 63 7.40 -11.26 8.84
C TYR A 63 6.61 -10.14 8.19
N PRO A 64 7.12 -9.53 7.10
CA PRO A 64 6.38 -8.52 6.36
C PRO A 64 5.21 -9.15 5.59
N VAL A 65 4.00 -8.62 5.80
CA VAL A 65 2.78 -9.18 5.23
C VAL A 65 1.92 -8.17 4.49
N ALA A 66 2.17 -6.87 4.67
CA ALA A 66 1.47 -5.81 3.95
C ALA A 66 2.37 -4.61 3.77
N THR A 67 2.12 -3.81 2.74
CA THR A 67 2.91 -2.63 2.44
C THR A 67 2.11 -1.63 1.60
N CYS A 68 2.55 -0.39 1.60
CA CYS A 68 2.23 0.60 0.58
C CYS A 68 3.42 1.52 0.37
N ARG A 69 3.42 2.21 -0.77
CA ARG A 69 4.45 3.18 -1.15
C ARG A 69 3.80 4.53 -1.38
N PHE A 70 4.49 5.62 -1.04
CA PHE A 70 4.06 6.93 -1.50
C PHE A 70 5.25 7.80 -1.91
N TYR A 71 5.01 8.72 -2.82
CA TYR A 71 5.98 9.72 -3.25
C TYR A 71 5.28 11.02 -3.65
N GLU A 72 6.04 12.11 -3.63
CA GLU A 72 5.53 13.43 -3.94
C GLU A 72 5.17 13.57 -5.42
N LEU A 73 3.98 14.13 -5.70
CA LEU A 73 3.59 14.58 -7.03
C LEU A 73 3.85 16.08 -7.22
N ASP A 74 3.53 16.87 -6.21
CA ASP A 74 3.79 18.30 -6.14
C ASP A 74 3.89 18.74 -4.67
N ASN A 75 4.03 20.03 -4.42
CA ASN A 75 4.26 20.55 -3.06
C ASN A 75 3.14 20.23 -2.07
N SER A 76 1.94 19.89 -2.53
CA SER A 76 0.79 19.63 -1.66
C SER A 76 0.22 18.23 -1.76
N THR A 77 0.65 17.46 -2.76
CA THR A 77 0.03 16.18 -3.14
C THR A 77 1.04 15.05 -3.23
N VAL A 78 0.68 13.91 -2.68
CA VAL A 78 1.44 12.66 -2.84
C VAL A 78 0.59 11.60 -3.54
N LEU A 79 1.26 10.70 -4.24
CA LEU A 79 0.64 9.49 -4.80
C LEU A 79 0.94 8.32 -3.87
N VAL A 80 -0.11 7.67 -3.39
CA VAL A 80 -0.03 6.41 -2.67
C VAL A 80 -0.31 5.29 -3.67
N GLY A 81 0.51 4.29 -3.67
CA GLY A 81 0.34 3.13 -4.53
C GLY A 81 1.05 1.91 -3.99
N ARG A 82 1.14 0.88 -4.82
CA ARG A 82 1.78 -0.39 -4.44
C ARG A 82 1.23 -0.91 -3.11
N VAL A 83 -0.08 -0.80 -2.93
CA VAL A 83 -0.78 -1.32 -1.75
C VAL A 83 -0.97 -2.82 -1.94
N VAL A 84 -0.29 -3.61 -1.13
CA VAL A 84 -0.27 -5.07 -1.27
C VAL A 84 -0.41 -5.71 0.10
N VAL A 85 -1.29 -6.70 0.18
CA VAL A 85 -1.42 -7.59 1.33
C VAL A 85 -1.20 -9.02 0.83
N LEU A 86 -0.38 -9.80 1.53
CA LEU A 86 -0.17 -11.20 1.15
C LEU A 86 -1.50 -11.96 1.16
N PRO A 87 -1.70 -12.90 0.21
CA PRO A 87 -2.99 -13.59 0.06
C PRO A 87 -3.55 -14.20 1.36
N ASP A 88 -2.70 -14.85 2.15
CA ASP A 88 -3.12 -15.50 3.40
C ASP A 88 -3.51 -14.50 4.51
N TYR A 89 -3.23 -13.23 4.32
CA TYR A 89 -3.51 -12.17 5.29
C TYR A 89 -4.63 -11.24 4.86
N ARG A 90 -5.28 -11.50 3.73
CA ARG A 90 -6.40 -10.69 3.25
C ARG A 90 -7.63 -10.89 4.12
N GLY A 91 -8.51 -9.87 4.14
CA GLY A 91 -9.74 -9.92 4.94
C GLY A 91 -9.57 -9.56 6.40
N GLN A 92 -8.40 -9.03 6.80
CA GLN A 92 -8.10 -8.64 8.18
C GLN A 92 -7.88 -7.13 8.33
N HIS A 93 -8.29 -6.34 7.36
CA HIS A 93 -8.15 -4.87 7.34
C HIS A 93 -6.69 -4.37 7.36
N LEU A 94 -5.73 -5.18 6.92
CA LEU A 94 -4.32 -4.80 6.93
C LEU A 94 -4.00 -3.74 5.89
N GLY A 95 -4.66 -3.79 4.73
CA GLY A 95 -4.57 -2.73 3.72
C GLY A 95 -5.00 -1.38 4.26
N SER A 96 -6.10 -1.33 5.01
CA SER A 96 -6.55 -0.10 5.68
C SER A 96 -5.51 0.42 6.66
N ARG A 97 -4.86 -0.47 7.40
CA ARG A 97 -3.86 -0.09 8.41
C ARG A 97 -2.64 0.56 7.78
N VAL A 98 -2.12 -0.01 6.68
CA VAL A 98 -0.95 0.59 6.01
C VAL A 98 -1.30 1.94 5.38
N ILE A 99 -2.50 2.07 4.81
CA ILE A 99 -2.95 3.34 4.23
C ILE A 99 -3.12 4.40 5.31
N LYS A 100 -3.74 4.06 6.43
CA LYS A 100 -3.95 5.01 7.54
C LYS A 100 -2.61 5.50 8.11
N GLU A 101 -1.63 4.65 8.24
CA GLU A 101 -0.30 5.08 8.69
C GLU A 101 0.38 5.97 7.65
N ALA A 102 0.23 5.65 6.37
CA ALA A 102 0.72 6.51 5.29
C ALA A 102 0.06 7.89 5.34
N GLU A 103 -1.26 7.96 5.49
CA GLU A 103 -2.01 9.21 5.61
C GLU A 103 -1.49 10.07 6.77
N LYS A 104 -1.26 9.44 7.90
CA LYS A 104 -0.74 10.12 9.09
C LYS A 104 0.65 10.69 8.83
N TRP A 105 1.54 9.90 8.27
CA TRP A 105 2.89 10.33 7.93
C TRP A 105 2.88 11.45 6.89
N ILE A 106 2.08 11.30 5.84
CA ILE A 106 1.94 12.30 4.77
C ILE A 106 1.48 13.64 5.34
N LYS A 107 0.50 13.64 6.24
CA LYS A 107 0.02 14.85 6.90
C LYS A 107 1.11 15.47 7.77
N GLU A 108 1.85 14.68 8.51
CA GLU A 108 2.99 15.15 9.33
C GLU A 108 4.09 15.80 8.47
N LEU A 109 4.27 15.32 7.23
CA LEU A 109 5.24 15.88 6.29
C LEU A 109 4.76 17.19 5.64
N GLY A 110 3.51 17.60 5.86
CA GLY A 110 2.97 18.87 5.38
C GLY A 110 2.17 18.80 4.09
N TYR A 111 1.92 17.62 3.54
CA TYR A 111 1.05 17.46 2.39
C TYR A 111 -0.41 17.45 2.82
N ASN A 112 -1.31 17.91 1.94
CA ASN A 112 -2.74 18.01 2.25
C ASN A 112 -3.65 17.21 1.32
N GLN A 113 -3.08 16.54 0.31
CA GLN A 113 -3.86 15.75 -0.62
C GLN A 113 -3.15 14.45 -0.98
N ILE A 114 -3.93 13.38 -1.04
CA ILE A 114 -3.46 12.07 -1.52
C ILE A 114 -4.19 11.72 -2.79
N ARG A 115 -3.45 11.20 -3.77
CA ARG A 115 -3.99 10.58 -4.96
C ARG A 115 -3.68 9.09 -4.93
N ILE A 116 -4.61 8.29 -5.44
CA ILE A 116 -4.45 6.85 -5.61
C ILE A 116 -5.01 6.48 -6.98
N ASP A 117 -4.24 5.70 -7.75
CA ASP A 117 -4.75 5.06 -8.97
C ASP A 117 -5.23 3.67 -8.57
N SER A 118 -6.52 3.56 -8.28
CA SER A 118 -7.12 2.34 -7.78
C SER A 118 -7.49 1.40 -8.91
N ARG A 119 -7.15 0.11 -8.79
CA ARG A 119 -7.76 -0.90 -9.64
C ARG A 119 -9.28 -0.79 -9.51
N VAL A 120 -9.99 -1.01 -10.62
CA VAL A 120 -11.45 -0.85 -10.65
C VAL A 120 -12.12 -1.69 -9.55
N GLU A 121 -11.62 -2.90 -9.29
CA GLU A 121 -12.16 -3.81 -8.27
C GLU A 121 -11.96 -3.30 -6.85
N ALA A 122 -11.02 -2.38 -6.62
CA ALA A 122 -10.69 -1.86 -5.29
C ALA A 122 -11.30 -0.48 -5.01
N VAL A 123 -12.04 0.10 -5.94
CA VAL A 123 -12.65 1.44 -5.75
C VAL A 123 -13.51 1.49 -4.49
N GLY A 124 -14.35 0.49 -4.25
CA GLY A 124 -15.18 0.44 -3.04
C GLY A 124 -14.38 0.42 -1.75
N PHE A 125 -13.25 -0.27 -1.75
CA PHE A 125 -12.33 -0.29 -0.60
C PHE A 125 -11.81 1.12 -0.28
N TYR A 126 -11.37 1.85 -1.29
CA TYR A 126 -10.86 3.22 -1.09
C TYR A 126 -11.97 4.21 -0.76
N GLU A 127 -13.17 4.04 -1.33
CA GLU A 127 -14.31 4.88 -0.97
C GLU A 127 -14.63 4.80 0.52
N LYS A 128 -14.56 3.61 1.10
CA LYS A 128 -14.76 3.41 2.55
C LYS A 128 -13.71 4.11 3.39
N LEU A 129 -12.51 4.35 2.84
CA LEU A 129 -11.45 5.09 3.52
C LEU A 129 -11.54 6.60 3.29
N GLY A 130 -12.56 7.07 2.57
CA GLY A 130 -12.80 8.50 2.36
C GLY A 130 -12.24 9.04 1.05
N TYR A 131 -11.83 8.17 0.13
CA TYR A 131 -11.37 8.57 -1.21
C TYR A 131 -12.55 8.75 -2.14
N THR A 132 -12.42 9.71 -3.06
CA THR A 132 -13.43 10.05 -4.07
C THR A 132 -12.83 9.86 -5.45
N ARG A 133 -13.60 9.36 -6.41
CA ARG A 133 -13.18 9.30 -7.81
C ARG A 133 -13.02 10.71 -8.37
N MET A 134 -11.93 10.95 -9.08
CA MET A 134 -11.65 12.27 -9.69
C MET A 134 -12.52 12.54 -10.92
N ASP A 135 -12.81 11.49 -11.68
CA ASP A 135 -13.58 11.55 -12.92
C ASP A 135 -14.14 10.16 -13.24
N ASP A 136 -14.78 10.01 -14.42
CA ASP A 136 -15.33 8.74 -14.86
C ASP A 136 -14.38 7.95 -15.78
N GLU A 137 -13.17 8.48 -16.02
CA GLU A 137 -12.21 7.82 -16.89
C GLU A 137 -11.64 6.55 -16.28
N VAL A 138 -11.37 5.57 -17.14
CA VAL A 138 -10.61 4.37 -16.82
C VAL A 138 -9.23 4.55 -17.44
N ILE A 139 -8.18 4.45 -16.62
CA ILE A 139 -6.79 4.52 -17.06
C ILE A 139 -6.16 3.14 -16.99
N LYS A 140 -5.13 2.91 -17.79
CA LYS A 140 -4.35 1.67 -17.73
C LYS A 140 -3.10 1.90 -16.88
N SER A 141 -2.90 1.00 -15.90
CA SER A 141 -1.64 0.90 -15.18
C SER A 141 -1.13 -0.52 -15.40
N TRP A 142 -0.09 -0.65 -16.20
CA TRP A 142 0.37 -1.91 -16.75
C TRP A 142 -0.79 -2.60 -17.49
N SER A 143 -1.28 -3.77 -17.07
CA SER A 143 -2.45 -4.44 -17.68
C SER A 143 -3.75 -4.23 -16.91
N PHE A 144 -3.72 -3.43 -15.84
CA PHE A 144 -4.89 -3.22 -14.98
C PHE A 144 -5.67 -1.98 -15.38
N ASP A 145 -7.00 -2.11 -15.34
CA ASP A 145 -7.91 -0.97 -15.43
C ASP A 145 -7.98 -0.29 -14.07
N CYS A 146 -7.76 1.02 -14.04
CA CYS A 146 -7.70 1.81 -12.82
C CYS A 146 -8.58 3.05 -12.90
N LYS A 147 -9.00 3.52 -11.73
CA LYS A 147 -9.68 4.80 -11.52
C LYS A 147 -8.78 5.72 -10.70
N ARG A 148 -8.68 6.98 -11.10
CA ARG A 148 -7.99 7.99 -10.28
C ARG A 148 -8.89 8.39 -9.12
N MET A 149 -8.34 8.36 -7.93
CA MET A 149 -9.05 8.74 -6.70
C MET A 149 -8.21 9.72 -5.90
N TYR A 150 -8.86 10.49 -5.02
CA TYR A 150 -8.18 11.45 -4.17
C TYR A 150 -8.84 11.57 -2.80
N LYS A 151 -8.09 12.08 -1.85
CA LYS A 151 -8.58 12.42 -0.51
C LYS A 151 -7.88 13.69 -0.04
N ILE A 152 -8.66 14.63 0.49
CA ILE A 152 -8.11 15.81 1.14
C ILE A 152 -7.90 15.49 2.62
N LEU A 153 -6.71 15.78 3.11
CA LEU A 153 -6.34 15.51 4.50
C LEU A 153 -6.71 16.65 5.45
#